data_9a1d08978dbbf32756f05e8bf15549a6
#
_entry.id   9a1d08978dbbf32756f05e8bf15549a6
#
_cell.length_a   1.000
_cell.length_b   1.000
_cell.length_c   1.000
_cell.angle_alpha   90.00
_cell.angle_beta   90.00
_cell.angle_gamma   90.00
#
_symmetry.space_group_name_H-M   'P 1'
#
loop_
_entity.id
_entity.type
_entity.pdbx_description
1 polymer ?
#
loop_
_entity_poly.entity_id
_entity_poly.type
_entity_poly.pdbx_seq_one_letter_code
_entity_poly.pdbx_strand_id
1 'polypeptide(L)'
;MIDERDGNISELISVTPLGQSGYLINRLSFAAFPAFIYSIAAPLILDLGTVPILNIFIISILSSIYSAIIGLLIYSGADNKVKALTYAKGLNSFALFAFSDLFLLRWLTVISWAFPPYWITMLVKNPQSVFIILIASVVHLLWFLFLIFRYLKSR
;
A
#
# COMPACT_ATOMS: atom_id res chain seq x y z
N MET A 1 -6.70 14.66 2.82
CA MET A 1 -5.43 14.86 3.58
C MET A 1 -4.64 16.08 3.13
N ILE A 2 -4.25 16.20 1.87
CA ILE A 2 -3.42 17.33 1.40
C ILE A 2 -4.25 18.59 1.26
N ASP A 3 -5.42 18.54 0.65
CA ASP A 3 -6.35 19.67 0.57
C ASP A 3 -6.76 20.20 1.96
N GLU A 4 -6.86 19.32 2.94
CA GLU A 4 -7.22 19.68 4.32
C GLU A 4 -6.04 20.31 5.07
N ARG A 5 -4.80 19.94 4.73
CA ARG A 5 -3.59 20.60 5.23
C ARG A 5 -3.45 22.00 4.64
N ASP A 6 -3.67 22.15 3.34
CA ASP A 6 -3.63 23.44 2.65
C ASP A 6 -4.71 24.42 3.17
N GLY A 7 -5.84 23.88 3.66
CA GLY A 7 -6.93 24.65 4.26
C GLY A 7 -6.84 24.83 5.78
N ASN A 8 -5.71 24.44 6.43
CA ASN A 8 -5.52 24.44 7.90
C ASN A 8 -6.55 23.61 8.68
N ILE A 9 -7.34 22.78 7.99
CA ILE A 9 -8.38 21.94 8.61
C ILE A 9 -7.73 20.86 9.50
N SER A 10 -6.52 20.42 9.17
CA SER A 10 -5.79 19.44 9.97
C SER A 10 -5.45 19.95 11.39
N GLU A 11 -5.26 21.26 11.56
CA GLU A 11 -5.05 21.86 12.88
C GLU A 11 -6.34 21.91 13.68
N LEU A 12 -7.46 22.24 13.06
CA LEU A 12 -8.79 22.20 13.69
C LEU A 12 -9.16 20.79 14.15
N ILE A 13 -8.82 19.77 13.36
CA ILE A 13 -9.09 18.37 13.72
C ILE A 13 -8.25 17.93 14.93
N SER A 14 -7.03 18.47 15.12
CA SER A 14 -6.17 18.10 16.23
C SER A 14 -6.77 18.45 17.59
N VAL A 15 -7.64 19.46 17.68
CA VAL A 15 -8.33 19.88 18.91
C VAL A 15 -9.68 19.18 19.11
N THR A 16 -10.12 18.34 18.17
CA THR A 16 -11.33 17.53 18.33
C THR A 16 -11.06 16.25 19.14
N PRO A 17 -12.09 15.61 19.73
CA PRO A 17 -11.94 14.32 20.40
C PRO A 17 -11.34 13.21 19.55
N LEU A 18 -11.42 13.32 18.22
CA LEU A 18 -10.85 12.37 17.28
C LEU A 18 -9.31 12.39 17.32
N GLY A 19 -8.72 13.55 17.56
CA GLY A 19 -7.27 13.75 17.57
C GLY A 19 -6.61 13.44 16.22
N GLN A 20 -5.30 13.57 16.18
CA GLN A 20 -4.52 13.31 14.96
C GLN A 20 -4.49 11.83 14.58
N SER A 21 -4.45 10.95 15.57
CA SER A 21 -4.42 9.49 15.32
C SER A 21 -5.71 9.00 14.69
N GLY A 22 -6.86 9.42 15.21
CA GLY A 22 -8.15 9.06 14.64
C GLY A 22 -8.35 9.61 13.23
N TYR A 23 -7.88 10.83 12.99
CA TYR A 23 -7.86 11.42 11.64
C TYR A 23 -7.02 10.58 10.67
N LEU A 24 -5.80 10.19 11.06
CA LEU A 24 -4.92 9.38 10.22
C LEU A 24 -5.56 8.02 9.91
N ILE A 25 -6.07 7.32 10.92
CA ILE A 25 -6.73 6.02 10.76
C ILE A 25 -7.89 6.13 9.78
N ASN A 26 -8.75 7.13 9.96
CA ASN A 26 -9.90 7.35 9.07
C ASN A 26 -9.43 7.54 7.62
N ARG A 27 -8.43 8.38 7.38
CA ARG A 27 -7.93 8.65 6.01
C ARG A 27 -7.24 7.46 5.37
N LEU A 28 -6.49 6.68 6.13
CA LEU A 28 -5.89 5.44 5.62
C LEU A 28 -6.96 4.38 5.32
N SER A 29 -8.02 4.32 6.11
CA SER A 29 -9.16 3.42 5.86
C SER A 29 -9.84 3.71 4.53
N PHE A 30 -10.00 4.99 4.15
CA PHE A 30 -10.53 5.38 2.85
C PHE A 30 -9.66 4.92 1.67
N ALA A 31 -8.36 4.78 1.84
CA ALA A 31 -7.48 4.22 0.82
C ALA A 31 -7.49 2.69 0.84
N ALA A 32 -7.48 2.09 2.02
CA ALA A 32 -7.36 0.65 2.22
C ALA A 32 -8.64 -0.11 1.84
N PHE A 33 -9.81 0.42 2.21
CA PHE A 33 -11.09 -0.27 2.01
C PHE A 33 -11.44 -0.52 0.54
N PRO A 34 -11.39 0.46 -0.37
CA PRO A 34 -11.58 0.19 -1.80
C PRO A 34 -10.56 -0.79 -2.36
N ALA A 35 -9.28 -0.68 -1.96
CA ALA A 35 -8.25 -1.60 -2.41
C ALA A 35 -8.55 -3.04 -1.99
N PHE A 36 -9.08 -3.24 -0.77
CA PHE A 36 -9.52 -4.55 -0.29
C PHE A 36 -10.64 -5.12 -1.15
N ILE A 37 -11.70 -4.33 -1.41
CA ILE A 37 -12.85 -4.76 -2.22
C ILE A 37 -12.42 -5.12 -3.64
N TYR A 38 -11.65 -4.25 -4.29
CA TYR A 38 -11.18 -4.50 -5.67
C TYR A 38 -10.26 -5.72 -5.76
N SER A 39 -9.42 -5.95 -4.76
CA SER A 39 -8.52 -7.11 -4.75
C SER A 39 -9.26 -8.43 -4.53
N ILE A 40 -10.45 -8.43 -3.92
CA ILE A 40 -11.33 -9.60 -3.87
C ILE A 40 -12.09 -9.74 -5.19
N ALA A 41 -12.67 -8.65 -5.68
CA ALA A 41 -13.54 -8.67 -6.83
C ALA A 41 -12.78 -9.04 -8.13
N ALA A 42 -11.57 -8.53 -8.33
CA ALA A 42 -10.83 -8.73 -9.57
C ALA A 42 -10.53 -10.21 -9.88
N PRO A 43 -10.01 -11.04 -8.95
CA PRO A 43 -9.81 -12.47 -9.20
C PRO A 43 -11.10 -13.24 -9.45
N LEU A 44 -12.21 -12.84 -8.84
CA LEU A 44 -13.52 -13.48 -9.04
C LEU A 44 -14.12 -13.12 -10.40
N ILE A 45 -13.98 -11.87 -10.84
CA ILE A 45 -14.48 -11.41 -12.15
C ILE A 45 -13.65 -11.99 -13.29
N LEU A 46 -12.33 -12.09 -13.09
CA LEU A 46 -11.39 -12.60 -14.11
C LEU A 46 -11.29 -14.13 -14.12
N ASP A 47 -12.07 -14.80 -13.29
CA ASP A 47 -12.11 -16.27 -13.13
C ASP A 47 -10.70 -16.87 -12.94
N LEU A 48 -9.91 -16.29 -12.04
CA LEU A 48 -8.60 -16.81 -11.67
C LEU A 48 -8.75 -18.06 -10.76
N GLY A 49 -9.48 -19.05 -11.22
CA GLY A 49 -9.86 -20.26 -10.44
C GLY A 49 -8.68 -21.09 -9.92
N THR A 50 -7.45 -20.78 -10.33
CA THR A 50 -6.22 -21.43 -9.83
C THR A 50 -5.77 -20.92 -8.45
N VAL A 51 -6.27 -19.76 -8.01
CA VAL A 51 -5.87 -19.15 -6.73
C VAL A 51 -6.89 -19.53 -5.64
N PRO A 52 -6.47 -20.23 -4.57
CA PRO A 52 -7.36 -20.57 -3.46
C PRO A 52 -8.00 -19.33 -2.83
N ILE A 53 -9.24 -19.45 -2.37
CA ILE A 53 -10.01 -18.34 -1.80
C ILE A 53 -9.31 -17.71 -0.59
N LEU A 54 -8.63 -18.50 0.22
CA LEU A 54 -7.82 -18.02 1.34
C LEU A 54 -6.70 -17.08 0.87
N ASN A 55 -6.04 -17.42 -0.23
CA ASN A 55 -4.98 -16.58 -0.80
C ASN A 55 -5.53 -15.29 -1.37
N ILE A 56 -6.70 -15.32 -2.00
CA ILE A 56 -7.38 -14.10 -2.45
C ILE A 56 -7.60 -13.16 -1.26
N PHE A 57 -8.03 -13.71 -0.12
CA PHE A 57 -8.25 -12.93 1.11
C PHE A 57 -6.94 -12.34 1.66
N ILE A 58 -5.87 -13.14 1.73
CA ILE A 58 -4.53 -12.68 2.15
C ILE A 58 -4.01 -11.58 1.22
N ILE A 59 -4.09 -11.80 -0.09
CA ILE A 59 -3.68 -10.81 -1.10
C ILE A 59 -4.47 -9.51 -0.92
N SER A 60 -5.76 -9.59 -0.64
CA SER A 60 -6.61 -8.42 -0.45
C SER A 60 -6.24 -7.61 0.78
N ILE A 61 -5.88 -8.27 1.89
CA ILE A 61 -5.36 -7.61 3.09
C ILE A 61 -4.03 -6.91 2.77
N LEU A 62 -3.10 -7.59 2.11
CA LEU A 62 -1.79 -7.03 1.77
C LEU A 62 -1.92 -5.86 0.78
N SER A 63 -2.83 -5.96 -0.19
CA SER A 63 -3.14 -4.86 -1.13
C SER A 63 -3.71 -3.63 -0.42
N SER A 64 -4.55 -3.84 0.61
CA SER A 64 -5.05 -2.76 1.47
C SER A 64 -3.92 -2.06 2.22
N ILE A 65 -3.00 -2.83 2.81
CA ILE A 65 -1.83 -2.30 3.51
C ILE A 65 -0.94 -1.53 2.52
N TYR A 66 -0.72 -2.07 1.32
CA TYR A 66 0.04 -1.40 0.27
C TYR A 66 -0.60 -0.06 -0.14
N SER A 67 -1.92 -0.03 -0.30
CA SER A 67 -2.64 1.22 -0.60
C SER A 67 -2.45 2.27 0.50
N ALA A 68 -2.48 1.86 1.78
CA ALA A 68 -2.19 2.75 2.90
C ALA A 68 -0.72 3.23 2.89
N ILE A 69 0.25 2.36 2.54
CA ILE A 69 1.66 2.71 2.36
C ILE A 69 1.81 3.82 1.31
N ILE A 70 1.20 3.66 0.14
CA ILE A 70 1.22 4.68 -0.93
C ILE A 70 0.60 5.99 -0.44
N GLY A 71 -0.54 5.93 0.25
CA GLY A 71 -1.18 7.11 0.84
C GLY A 71 -0.26 7.86 1.81
N LEU A 72 0.44 7.15 2.70
CA LEU A 72 1.42 7.73 3.63
C LEU A 72 2.63 8.34 2.91
N LEU A 73 3.15 7.68 1.87
CA LEU A 73 4.27 8.19 1.07
C LEU A 73 3.89 9.50 0.38
N ILE A 74 2.72 9.57 -0.25
CA ILE A 74 2.23 10.79 -0.89
C ILE A 74 2.08 11.90 0.14
N TYR A 75 1.44 11.60 1.28
CA TYR A 75 1.19 12.58 2.33
C TYR A 75 2.48 13.13 2.94
N SER A 76 3.48 12.28 3.16
CA SER A 76 4.76 12.67 3.74
C SER A 76 5.68 13.42 2.76
N GLY A 77 5.54 13.15 1.46
CA GLY A 77 6.42 13.74 0.42
C GLY A 77 5.88 14.99 -0.27
N ALA A 78 4.57 15.25 -0.17
CA ALA A 78 3.93 16.33 -0.88
C ALA A 78 3.44 17.44 0.07
N ASP A 79 3.80 18.68 -0.20
CA ASP A 79 3.36 19.85 0.59
C ASP A 79 2.06 20.45 0.06
N ASN A 80 1.73 20.20 -1.21
CA ASN A 80 0.54 20.74 -1.87
C ASN A 80 -0.05 19.74 -2.87
N LYS A 81 -1.25 20.03 -3.37
CA LYS A 81 -2.01 19.14 -4.28
C LYS A 81 -1.27 18.82 -5.57
N VAL A 82 -0.55 19.78 -6.16
CA VAL A 82 0.19 19.59 -7.41
C VAL A 82 1.34 18.62 -7.21
N LYS A 83 2.13 18.82 -6.13
CA LYS A 83 3.20 17.90 -5.75
C LYS A 83 2.64 16.51 -5.44
N ALA A 84 1.48 16.42 -4.76
CA ALA A 84 0.84 15.14 -4.46
C ALA A 84 0.50 14.34 -5.72
N LEU A 85 -0.04 14.99 -6.75
CA LEU A 85 -0.33 14.33 -8.02
C LEU A 85 0.94 13.85 -8.72
N THR A 86 2.02 14.63 -8.66
CA THR A 86 3.33 14.26 -9.21
C THR A 86 3.91 13.06 -8.47
N TYR A 87 3.86 13.07 -7.12
CA TYR A 87 4.28 11.94 -6.30
C TYR A 87 3.44 10.68 -6.58
N ALA A 88 2.11 10.82 -6.69
CA ALA A 88 1.23 9.70 -7.01
C ALA A 88 1.59 9.06 -8.35
N LYS A 89 1.88 9.86 -9.38
CA LYS A 89 2.33 9.34 -10.68
C LYS A 89 3.68 8.62 -10.58
N GLY A 90 4.64 9.17 -9.84
CA GLY A 90 5.94 8.55 -9.62
C GLY A 90 5.84 7.25 -8.82
N LEU A 91 5.05 7.24 -7.75
CA LEU A 91 4.86 6.05 -6.91
C LEU A 91 4.10 4.92 -7.61
N ASN A 92 3.21 5.25 -8.55
CA ASN A 92 2.56 4.23 -9.39
C ASN A 92 3.57 3.45 -10.23
N SER A 93 4.73 4.03 -10.56
CA SER A 93 5.81 3.31 -11.24
C SER A 93 6.39 2.18 -10.38
N PHE A 94 6.25 2.22 -9.06
CA PHE A 94 6.64 1.10 -8.18
C PHE A 94 5.81 -0.17 -8.42
N ALA A 95 4.61 -0.05 -9.00
CA ALA A 95 3.85 -1.21 -9.44
C ALA A 95 4.60 -2.03 -10.51
N LEU A 96 5.54 -1.44 -11.25
CA LEU A 96 6.38 -2.16 -12.22
C LEU A 96 7.25 -3.22 -11.55
N PHE A 97 7.62 -3.06 -10.27
CA PHE A 97 8.35 -4.09 -9.53
C PHE A 97 7.56 -5.39 -9.36
N ALA A 98 6.22 -5.32 -9.43
CA ALA A 98 5.37 -6.52 -9.47
C ALA A 98 5.66 -7.41 -10.67
N PHE A 99 6.14 -6.82 -11.77
CA PHE A 99 6.40 -7.50 -13.04
C PHE A 99 7.89 -7.70 -13.32
N SER A 100 8.76 -7.49 -12.34
CA SER A 100 10.22 -7.55 -12.52
C SER A 100 10.72 -8.87 -13.11
N ASP A 101 10.06 -9.99 -12.79
CA ASP A 101 10.40 -11.31 -13.33
C ASP A 101 10.18 -11.41 -14.84
N LEU A 102 9.30 -10.60 -15.43
CA LEU A 102 9.04 -10.62 -16.87
C LEU A 102 10.20 -10.00 -17.67
N PHE A 103 10.98 -9.12 -17.04
CA PHE A 103 12.12 -8.47 -17.68
C PHE A 103 13.38 -9.34 -17.76
N LEU A 104 13.38 -10.52 -17.10
CA LEU A 104 14.50 -11.46 -17.06
C LEU A 104 15.83 -10.85 -16.57
N LEU A 105 15.77 -9.72 -15.89
CA LEU A 105 16.92 -8.99 -15.34
C LEU A 105 17.11 -9.34 -13.87
N ARG A 106 18.09 -10.19 -13.55
CA ARG A 106 18.36 -10.63 -12.17
C ARG A 106 18.50 -9.50 -11.17
N TRP A 107 19.20 -8.45 -11.53
CA TRP A 107 19.41 -7.30 -10.64
C TRP A 107 18.08 -6.58 -10.31
N LEU A 108 17.17 -6.49 -11.29
CA LEU A 108 15.85 -5.89 -11.08
C LEU A 108 15.00 -6.73 -10.13
N THR A 109 15.01 -8.04 -10.28
CA THR A 109 14.32 -8.97 -9.37
C THR A 109 14.82 -8.85 -7.94
N VAL A 110 16.15 -8.77 -7.75
CA VAL A 110 16.74 -8.60 -6.40
C VAL A 110 16.31 -7.28 -5.75
N ILE A 111 16.30 -6.19 -6.50
CA ILE A 111 15.80 -4.89 -6.00
C ILE A 111 14.31 -4.98 -5.66
N SER A 112 13.54 -5.67 -6.48
CA SER A 112 12.09 -5.82 -6.29
C SER A 112 11.71 -6.53 -5.00
N TRP A 113 12.58 -7.36 -4.43
CA TRP A 113 12.36 -8.03 -3.14
C TRP A 113 12.13 -7.06 -1.98
N ALA A 114 12.68 -5.86 -2.07
CA ALA A 114 12.46 -4.83 -1.05
C ALA A 114 11.07 -4.19 -1.15
N PHE A 115 10.34 -4.38 -2.25
CA PHE A 115 9.09 -3.68 -2.52
C PHE A 115 7.85 -4.57 -2.37
N PRO A 116 6.80 -4.09 -1.66
CA PRO A 116 5.57 -4.85 -1.42
C PRO A 116 4.90 -5.41 -2.70
N PRO A 117 4.77 -4.69 -3.83
CA PRO A 117 4.07 -5.19 -5.02
C PRO A 117 4.65 -6.49 -5.58
N TYR A 118 5.96 -6.68 -5.49
CA TYR A 118 6.61 -7.91 -5.92
C TYR A 118 6.05 -9.15 -5.21
N TRP A 119 5.88 -9.06 -3.90
CA TRP A 119 5.40 -10.17 -3.07
C TRP A 119 3.94 -10.49 -3.30
N ILE A 120 3.11 -9.49 -3.65
CA ILE A 120 1.72 -9.74 -4.07
C ILE A 120 1.70 -10.61 -5.32
N THR A 121 2.54 -10.31 -6.32
CA THR A 121 2.65 -11.13 -7.54
C THR A 121 3.19 -12.52 -7.25
N MET A 122 4.16 -12.65 -6.35
CA MET A 122 4.70 -13.96 -5.95
C MET A 122 3.66 -14.83 -5.23
N LEU A 123 2.75 -14.24 -4.45
CA LEU A 123 1.62 -14.95 -3.84
C LEU A 123 0.63 -15.49 -4.88
N VAL A 124 0.38 -14.75 -5.95
CA VAL A 124 -0.47 -15.22 -7.06
C VAL A 124 0.18 -16.39 -7.79
N LYS A 125 1.50 -16.30 -8.05
CA LYS A 125 2.26 -17.35 -8.74
C LYS A 125 2.43 -18.62 -7.93
N ASN A 126 2.55 -18.52 -6.60
CA ASN A 126 2.85 -19.62 -5.69
C ASN A 126 1.88 -19.64 -4.50
N PRO A 127 0.59 -19.89 -4.73
CA PRO A 127 -0.44 -19.72 -3.72
C PRO A 127 -0.31 -20.68 -2.52
N GLN A 128 0.39 -21.81 -2.66
CA GLN A 128 0.52 -22.80 -1.60
C GLN A 128 1.77 -22.60 -0.72
N SER A 129 2.63 -21.62 -1.04
CA SER A 129 3.88 -21.41 -0.31
C SER A 129 3.68 -20.58 0.95
N VAL A 130 3.63 -21.23 2.11
CA VAL A 130 3.57 -20.56 3.42
C VAL A 130 4.75 -19.61 3.62
N PHE A 131 5.93 -19.96 3.11
CA PHE A 131 7.12 -19.12 3.17
C PHE A 131 6.94 -17.77 2.47
N ILE A 132 6.32 -17.78 1.28
CA ILE A 132 6.04 -16.54 0.53
C ILE A 132 4.99 -15.69 1.26
N ILE A 133 3.97 -16.32 1.86
CA ILE A 133 2.97 -15.61 2.67
C ILE A 133 3.63 -14.89 3.84
N LEU A 134 4.54 -15.56 4.56
CA LEU A 134 5.25 -14.96 5.69
C LEU A 134 6.12 -13.78 5.26
N ILE A 135 6.94 -13.94 4.21
CA ILE A 135 7.80 -12.86 3.74
C ILE A 135 6.97 -11.69 3.22
N ALA A 136 5.93 -11.94 2.43
CA ALA A 136 5.03 -10.91 1.95
C ALA A 136 4.44 -10.10 3.11
N SER A 137 3.95 -10.78 4.15
CA SER A 137 3.39 -10.15 5.34
C SER A 137 4.43 -9.30 6.07
N VAL A 138 5.63 -9.84 6.29
CA VAL A 138 6.73 -9.13 6.95
C VAL A 138 7.13 -7.87 6.18
N VAL A 139 7.31 -7.96 4.87
CA VAL A 139 7.72 -6.80 4.03
C VAL A 139 6.65 -5.70 4.09
N HIS A 140 5.36 -6.05 3.96
CA HIS A 140 4.28 -5.05 4.04
C HIS A 140 4.20 -4.40 5.42
N LEU A 141 4.33 -5.18 6.50
CA LEU A 141 4.32 -4.66 7.87
C LEU A 141 5.52 -3.77 8.14
N LEU A 142 6.73 -4.14 7.69
CA LEU A 142 7.93 -3.32 7.87
C LEU A 142 7.78 -1.96 7.18
N TRP A 143 7.31 -1.92 5.93
CA TRP A 143 7.05 -0.67 5.23
C TRP A 143 6.00 0.18 5.93
N PHE A 144 4.89 -0.43 6.34
CA PHE A 144 3.79 0.26 7.00
C PHE A 144 4.22 0.86 8.34
N LEU A 145 4.89 0.07 9.20
CA LEU A 145 5.39 0.52 10.49
C LEU A 145 6.46 1.62 10.33
N PHE A 146 7.41 1.44 9.41
CA PHE A 146 8.44 2.43 9.13
C PHE A 146 7.83 3.80 8.79
N LEU A 147 6.81 3.82 7.93
CA LEU A 147 6.16 5.06 7.53
C LEU A 147 5.31 5.68 8.62
N ILE A 148 4.60 4.88 9.42
CA ILE A 148 3.87 5.38 10.59
C ILE A 148 4.83 6.01 11.60
N PHE A 149 5.92 5.33 11.95
CA PHE A 149 6.91 5.88 12.87
C PHE A 149 7.53 7.19 12.34
N ARG A 150 7.87 7.22 11.06
CA ARG A 150 8.35 8.45 10.42
C ARG A 150 7.32 9.58 10.50
N TYR A 151 6.06 9.28 10.22
CA TYR A 151 4.96 10.24 10.30
C TYR A 151 4.80 10.80 11.72
N LEU A 152 4.81 9.93 12.74
CA LEU A 152 4.66 10.35 14.14
C LEU A 152 5.85 11.18 14.65
N LYS A 153 7.07 10.91 14.15
CA LYS A 153 8.30 11.64 14.55
C LYS A 153 8.45 12.98 13.85
N SER A 154 7.85 13.17 12.69
CA SER A 154 7.97 14.41 11.90
C SER A 154 7.05 15.53 12.36
N ARG A 155 6.31 15.31 13.45
CA ARG A 155 5.42 16.27 14.12
C ARG A 155 5.81 16.46 15.57
#